data_5850b9ebd27b409d376dbda6b488c6d0
#
_entry.id   5850b9ebd27b409d376dbda6b488c6d0
#
_cell.length_a   1.000
_cell.length_b   1.000
_cell.length_c   1.000
_cell.angle_alpha   90.00
_cell.angle_beta   90.00
_cell.angle_gamma   90.00
#
_symmetry.space_group_name_H-M   'P 1'
#
loop_
_entity.id
_entity.type
_entity.pdbx_description
1 polymer ?
#
loop_
_entity_poly.entity_id
_entity_poly.type
_entity_poly.pdbx_seq_one_letter_code
_entity_poly.pdbx_strand_id
1 'polypeptide(L)'
;NSDDAKNKIKIIKFDLIILDIMMPGQNGLELTKEIKTSSDQPIILLTAMGGTSDRIYGLETGADDYLPKPFEPKELLLRIKNILKRVQKNKNLNPILKFGDIKVDLEKMSIKSKSGETKLNAAEKSLLENMILSVGQIFHREQISKIVHLTKERAVDVMITRLRQKIEPDPKNPKYLQTVRGNGYILWTD
;
A
#
# COMPACT_ATOMS: atom_id res chain seq x y z
N ASN A 1 29.81 -1.12 -2.06
CA ASN A 1 30.23 -0.17 -1.02
C ASN A 1 29.20 0.95 -0.87
N SER A 2 29.32 1.79 0.17
CA SER A 2 28.40 2.85 0.50
C SER A 2 28.30 3.95 -0.58
N ASP A 3 29.42 4.31 -1.23
CA ASP A 3 29.45 5.36 -2.26
C ASP A 3 28.70 4.94 -3.54
N ASP A 4 28.87 3.67 -3.94
CA ASP A 4 28.14 3.10 -5.07
C ASP A 4 26.64 3.02 -4.78
N ALA A 5 26.26 2.67 -3.55
CA ALA A 5 24.87 2.69 -3.10
C ALA A 5 24.26 4.11 -3.16
N LYS A 6 24.97 5.13 -2.65
CA LYS A 6 24.56 6.54 -2.70
C LYS A 6 24.33 7.03 -4.14
N ASN A 7 25.25 6.71 -5.04
CA ASN A 7 25.13 7.10 -6.43
C ASN A 7 23.92 6.45 -7.10
N LYS A 8 23.68 5.17 -6.84
CA LYS A 8 22.51 4.47 -7.38
C LYS A 8 21.19 5.01 -6.83
N ILE A 9 21.11 5.28 -5.53
CA ILE A 9 19.90 5.81 -4.88
C ILE A 9 19.51 7.20 -5.43
N LYS A 10 20.48 8.02 -5.83
CA LYS A 10 20.21 9.33 -6.45
C LYS A 10 19.57 9.22 -7.84
N ILE A 11 19.86 8.14 -8.56
CA ILE A 11 19.47 7.97 -9.98
C ILE A 11 18.25 7.05 -10.09
N ILE A 12 18.17 6.02 -9.22
CA ILE A 12 17.16 4.95 -9.30
C ILE A 12 16.29 4.99 -8.05
N LYS A 13 14.99 4.98 -8.24
CA LYS A 13 14.02 4.84 -7.14
C LYS A 13 13.80 3.36 -6.86
N PHE A 14 14.22 2.92 -5.69
CA PHE A 14 14.02 1.55 -5.22
C PHE A 14 12.72 1.45 -4.40
N ASP A 15 12.05 0.31 -4.42
CA ASP A 15 10.88 0.06 -3.57
C ASP A 15 11.28 -0.31 -2.14
N LEU A 16 12.48 -0.86 -1.96
CA LEU A 16 13.07 -1.22 -0.67
C LEU A 16 14.59 -1.30 -0.82
N ILE A 17 15.30 -0.90 0.22
CA ILE A 17 16.76 -0.99 0.30
C ILE A 17 17.14 -1.97 1.40
N ILE A 18 18.08 -2.85 1.13
CA ILE A 18 18.68 -3.76 2.12
C ILE A 18 20.13 -3.35 2.31
N LEU A 19 20.50 -2.98 3.53
CA LEU A 19 21.84 -2.53 3.87
C LEU A 19 22.47 -3.46 4.92
N ASP A 20 23.71 -3.82 4.70
CA ASP A 20 24.54 -4.41 5.74
C ASP A 20 25.07 -3.28 6.64
N ILE A 21 25.02 -3.46 7.95
CA ILE A 21 25.63 -2.49 8.88
C ILE A 21 27.14 -2.46 8.70
N MET A 22 27.77 -3.64 8.55
CA MET A 22 29.22 -3.78 8.39
C MET A 22 29.61 -3.70 6.91
N MET A 23 29.60 -2.52 6.33
CA MET A 23 30.08 -2.30 4.96
C MET A 23 31.44 -1.59 4.97
N PRO A 24 32.31 -1.88 3.99
CA PRO A 24 33.52 -1.09 3.77
C PRO A 24 33.17 0.36 3.41
N GLY A 25 33.84 1.31 4.05
CA GLY A 25 33.57 2.75 3.90
C GLY A 25 32.63 3.24 4.99
N GLN A 26 31.51 3.88 4.61
CA GLN A 26 30.53 4.37 5.57
C GLN A 26 29.68 3.22 6.15
N ASN A 27 29.46 3.27 7.47
CA ASN A 27 28.60 2.32 8.17
C ASN A 27 27.15 2.38 7.66
N GLY A 28 26.50 1.21 7.55
CA GLY A 28 25.10 1.10 7.09
C GLY A 28 24.10 1.90 7.93
N LEU A 29 24.35 2.11 9.22
CA LEU A 29 23.51 2.95 10.09
C LEU A 29 23.60 4.43 9.71
N GLU A 30 24.79 4.95 9.44
CA GLU A 30 25.00 6.33 8.99
C GLU A 30 24.35 6.56 7.62
N LEU A 31 24.54 5.60 6.71
CA LEU A 31 23.90 5.64 5.40
C LEU A 31 22.36 5.61 5.51
N THR A 32 21.81 4.83 6.45
CA THR A 32 20.37 4.81 6.72
C THR A 32 19.86 6.18 7.17
N LYS A 33 20.52 6.84 8.11
CA LYS A 33 20.18 8.21 8.56
C LYS A 33 20.17 9.18 7.40
N GLU A 34 21.20 9.15 6.56
CA GLU A 34 21.35 10.03 5.42
C GLU A 34 20.20 9.84 4.40
N ILE A 35 19.86 8.58 4.09
CA ILE A 35 18.75 8.26 3.18
C ILE A 35 17.42 8.73 3.78
N LYS A 36 17.17 8.45 5.06
CA LYS A 36 15.91 8.80 5.74
C LYS A 36 15.71 10.31 5.93
N THR A 37 16.76 11.10 5.91
CA THR A 37 16.66 12.57 5.90
C THR A 37 16.11 13.11 4.57
N SER A 38 16.36 12.42 3.47
CA SER A 38 16.00 12.86 2.13
C SER A 38 14.88 12.05 1.47
N SER A 39 14.50 10.91 2.04
CA SER A 39 13.57 9.96 1.43
C SER A 39 12.87 9.07 2.47
N ASP A 40 11.59 8.77 2.22
CA ASP A 40 10.79 7.78 2.97
C ASP A 40 10.99 6.34 2.45
N GLN A 41 12.06 6.07 1.69
CA GLN A 41 12.32 4.73 1.18
C GLN A 41 12.49 3.73 2.32
N PRO A 42 11.82 2.55 2.24
CA PRO A 42 11.95 1.54 3.28
C PRO A 42 13.33 0.90 3.26
N ILE A 43 13.87 0.67 4.46
CA ILE A 43 15.22 0.13 4.67
C ILE A 43 15.16 -1.04 5.65
N ILE A 44 15.74 -2.18 5.25
CA ILE A 44 16.05 -3.29 6.14
C ILE A 44 17.55 -3.28 6.42
N LEU A 45 17.92 -3.29 7.69
CA LEU A 45 19.32 -3.44 8.12
C LEU A 45 19.65 -4.90 8.39
N LEU A 46 20.74 -5.38 7.79
CA LEU A 46 21.34 -6.66 8.10
C LEU A 46 22.53 -6.45 9.04
N THR A 47 22.68 -7.30 10.08
CA THR A 47 23.73 -7.11 11.07
C THR A 47 24.30 -8.42 11.56
N ALA A 48 25.60 -8.43 11.86
CA ALA A 48 26.25 -9.51 12.61
C ALA A 48 26.08 -9.33 14.13
N MET A 49 25.58 -8.16 14.60
CA MET A 49 25.35 -7.85 16.01
C MET A 49 23.93 -8.24 16.41
N GLY A 50 23.80 -9.16 17.37
CA GLY A 50 22.50 -9.70 17.84
C GLY A 50 22.03 -9.14 19.18
N GLY A 51 22.74 -8.14 19.74
CA GLY A 51 22.41 -7.55 21.02
C GLY A 51 21.12 -6.71 20.99
N THR A 52 20.41 -6.68 22.13
CA THR A 52 19.19 -5.86 22.28
C THR A 52 19.47 -4.38 22.07
N SER A 53 20.61 -3.87 22.55
CA SER A 53 21.06 -2.49 22.40
C SER A 53 21.27 -2.11 20.93
N ASP A 54 21.90 -3.00 20.15
CA ASP A 54 22.17 -2.76 18.72
C ASP A 54 20.89 -2.70 17.90
N ARG A 55 19.92 -3.52 18.28
CA ARG A 55 18.59 -3.55 17.65
C ARG A 55 17.81 -2.27 17.93
N ILE A 56 17.84 -1.78 19.15
CA ILE A 56 17.21 -0.50 19.54
C ILE A 56 17.86 0.63 18.74
N TYR A 57 19.19 0.70 18.73
CA TYR A 57 19.92 1.73 18.00
C TYR A 57 19.65 1.70 16.48
N GLY A 58 19.55 0.49 15.90
CA GLY A 58 19.19 0.32 14.49
C GLY A 58 17.78 0.87 14.16
N LEU A 59 16.80 0.66 15.04
CA LEU A 59 15.43 1.18 14.88
C LEU A 59 15.39 2.70 15.10
N GLU A 60 16.15 3.26 16.03
CA GLU A 60 16.26 4.72 16.27
C GLU A 60 16.86 5.47 15.06
N THR A 61 17.62 4.79 14.19
CA THR A 61 18.13 5.39 12.94
C THR A 61 17.06 5.58 11.86
N GLY A 62 15.84 5.09 12.10
CA GLY A 62 14.71 5.19 11.18
C GLY A 62 14.59 4.01 10.20
N ALA A 63 15.34 2.92 10.40
CA ALA A 63 15.16 1.70 9.61
C ALA A 63 13.77 1.10 9.85
N ASP A 64 13.18 0.51 8.81
CA ASP A 64 11.84 -0.11 8.86
C ASP A 64 11.86 -1.52 9.44
N ASP A 65 13.00 -2.20 9.37
CA ASP A 65 13.23 -3.50 10.00
C ASP A 65 14.73 -3.77 10.19
N TYR A 66 15.02 -4.75 11.04
CA TYR A 66 16.35 -5.14 11.45
C TYR A 66 16.44 -6.66 11.49
N LEU A 67 17.41 -7.26 10.77
CA LEU A 67 17.57 -8.71 10.67
C LEU A 67 18.99 -9.14 11.06
N PRO A 68 19.15 -9.84 12.19
CA PRO A 68 20.46 -10.37 12.60
C PRO A 68 20.91 -11.54 11.74
N LYS A 69 22.20 -11.61 11.48
CA LYS A 69 22.89 -12.74 10.82
C LYS A 69 23.36 -13.75 11.91
N PRO A 70 23.29 -15.07 11.61
CA PRO A 70 22.74 -15.69 10.40
C PRO A 70 21.21 -15.71 10.38
N PHE A 71 20.59 -15.59 9.20
CA PHE A 71 19.15 -15.64 9.02
C PHE A 71 18.73 -16.62 7.93
N GLU A 72 17.54 -17.14 8.02
CA GLU A 72 16.95 -17.96 6.98
C GLU A 72 16.50 -17.09 5.79
N PRO A 73 16.82 -17.45 4.52
CA PRO A 73 16.39 -16.67 3.36
C PRO A 73 14.87 -16.44 3.30
N LYS A 74 14.08 -17.39 3.79
CA LYS A 74 12.62 -17.29 3.88
C LYS A 74 12.20 -16.21 4.86
N GLU A 75 12.91 -15.98 5.94
CA GLU A 75 12.64 -14.91 6.90
C GLU A 75 12.82 -13.53 6.24
N LEU A 76 13.94 -13.30 5.57
CA LEU A 76 14.18 -12.05 4.84
C LEU A 76 13.09 -11.81 3.81
N LEU A 77 12.71 -12.83 3.04
CA LEU A 77 11.65 -12.71 2.04
C LEU A 77 10.29 -12.31 2.64
N LEU A 78 9.92 -12.87 3.80
CA LEU A 78 8.69 -12.52 4.50
C LEU A 78 8.71 -11.08 5.01
N ARG A 79 9.83 -10.61 5.55
CA ARG A 79 10.03 -9.23 6.01
C ARG A 79 9.92 -8.23 4.85
N ILE A 80 10.59 -8.51 3.72
CA ILE A 80 10.47 -7.72 2.48
C ILE A 80 9.01 -7.61 2.06
N LYS A 81 8.28 -8.73 1.95
CA LYS A 81 6.87 -8.74 1.56
C LYS A 81 6.00 -7.91 2.52
N ASN A 82 6.23 -8.00 3.81
CA ASN A 82 5.46 -7.25 4.82
C ASN A 82 5.72 -5.74 4.73
N ILE A 83 6.97 -5.33 4.51
CA ILE A 83 7.32 -3.92 4.36
C ILE A 83 6.73 -3.37 3.05
N LEU A 84 6.94 -4.06 1.93
CA LEU A 84 6.39 -3.63 0.64
C LEU A 84 4.86 -3.53 0.68
N LYS A 85 4.19 -4.45 1.35
CA LYS A 85 2.73 -4.39 1.55
C LYS A 85 2.30 -3.16 2.36
N ARG A 86 3.05 -2.80 3.42
CA ARG A 86 2.79 -1.56 4.20
C ARG A 86 3.02 -0.30 3.36
N VAL A 87 4.11 -0.26 2.59
CA VAL A 87 4.45 0.88 1.73
C VAL A 87 3.45 1.05 0.60
N GLN A 88 3.03 -0.04 -0.03
CA GLN A 88 1.97 -0.01 -1.04
C GLN A 88 0.66 0.49 -0.43
N LYS A 89 0.31 0.02 0.77
CA LYS A 89 -0.86 0.49 1.50
C LYS A 89 -0.78 1.99 1.80
N ASN A 90 0.40 2.51 2.16
CA ASN A 90 0.60 3.94 2.41
C ASN A 90 0.71 4.78 1.13
N LYS A 91 1.31 4.26 0.05
CA LYS A 91 1.41 4.96 -1.25
C LYS A 91 0.06 5.04 -1.99
N ASN A 92 -0.80 4.05 -1.79
CA ASN A 92 -2.12 3.99 -2.43
C ASN A 92 -3.22 4.69 -1.61
N LEU A 93 -2.89 5.15 -0.41
CA LEU A 93 -3.72 6.08 0.34
C LEU A 93 -3.37 7.53 -0.07
N ASN A 94 -3.55 7.89 -1.35
CA ASN A 94 -4.09 9.20 -1.63
C ASN A 94 -5.47 9.15 -0.98
N PRO A 95 -5.74 9.82 0.14
CA PRO A 95 -7.02 9.71 0.81
C PRO A 95 -8.17 10.20 -0.09
N ILE A 96 -7.81 10.83 -1.21
CA ILE A 96 -8.74 11.38 -2.20
C ILE A 96 -8.58 10.63 -3.52
N LEU A 97 -9.53 9.73 -3.80
CA LEU A 97 -9.68 9.09 -5.11
C LEU A 97 -10.47 10.00 -6.06
N LYS A 98 -10.11 9.96 -7.33
CA LYS A 98 -10.82 10.70 -8.37
C LYS A 98 -11.50 9.73 -9.34
N PHE A 99 -12.76 10.03 -9.63
CA PHE A 99 -13.59 9.34 -10.60
C PHE A 99 -14.24 10.40 -11.50
N GLY A 100 -13.46 10.97 -12.42
CA GLY A 100 -13.83 12.18 -13.16
C GLY A 100 -13.98 13.39 -12.22
N ASP A 101 -15.15 14.00 -12.23
CA ASP A 101 -15.47 15.15 -11.34
C ASP A 101 -15.76 14.75 -9.90
N ILE A 102 -15.90 13.45 -9.61
CA ILE A 102 -16.24 12.94 -8.29
C ILE A 102 -14.94 12.69 -7.50
N LYS A 103 -14.88 13.24 -6.28
CA LYS A 103 -13.76 13.08 -5.35
C LYS A 103 -14.22 12.30 -4.14
N VAL A 104 -13.54 11.21 -3.85
CA VAL A 104 -13.81 10.33 -2.70
C VAL A 104 -12.67 10.46 -1.70
N ASP A 105 -12.97 11.04 -0.54
CA ASP A 105 -12.06 11.12 0.61
C ASP A 105 -12.29 9.90 1.51
N LEU A 106 -11.36 8.96 1.48
CA LEU A 106 -11.46 7.71 2.24
C LEU A 106 -11.26 7.92 3.75
N GLU A 107 -10.48 8.92 4.17
CA GLU A 107 -10.30 9.24 5.58
C GLU A 107 -11.56 9.84 6.18
N LYS A 108 -12.12 10.85 5.51
CA LYS A 108 -13.37 11.50 5.93
C LYS A 108 -14.61 10.69 5.61
N MET A 109 -14.45 9.56 4.90
CA MET A 109 -15.57 8.74 4.43
C MET A 109 -16.61 9.59 3.65
N SER A 110 -16.15 10.57 2.87
CA SER A 110 -17.01 11.50 2.14
C SER A 110 -16.76 11.44 0.64
N ILE A 111 -17.81 11.71 -0.11
CA ILE A 111 -17.81 11.77 -1.58
C ILE A 111 -18.36 13.13 -1.98
N LYS A 112 -17.55 13.90 -2.71
CA LYS A 112 -17.93 15.20 -3.26
C LYS A 112 -18.14 15.09 -4.77
N SER A 113 -19.31 15.50 -5.21
CA SER A 113 -19.70 15.59 -6.62
C SER A 113 -20.31 16.95 -6.92
N LYS A 114 -20.59 17.23 -8.19
CA LYS A 114 -21.32 18.45 -8.59
C LYS A 114 -22.73 18.54 -7.99
N SER A 115 -23.33 17.39 -7.66
CA SER A 115 -24.68 17.30 -7.06
C SER A 115 -24.69 17.43 -5.54
N GLY A 116 -23.54 17.52 -4.89
CA GLY A 116 -23.42 17.65 -3.44
C GLY A 116 -22.43 16.70 -2.80
N GLU A 117 -22.51 16.59 -1.47
CA GLU A 117 -21.66 15.70 -0.66
C GLU A 117 -22.50 14.55 -0.09
N THR A 118 -21.97 13.32 -0.24
CA THR A 118 -22.53 12.09 0.34
C THR A 118 -21.48 11.37 1.17
N LYS A 119 -21.89 10.39 2.00
CA LYS A 119 -20.99 9.63 2.84
C LYS A 119 -20.81 8.19 2.34
N LEU A 120 -19.60 7.66 2.52
CA LEU A 120 -19.31 6.22 2.45
C LEU A 120 -19.75 5.56 3.76
N ASN A 121 -20.25 4.32 3.66
CA ASN A 121 -20.31 3.46 4.84
C ASN A 121 -19.01 2.65 4.99
N ALA A 122 -18.85 1.94 6.12
CA ALA A 122 -17.65 1.20 6.43
C ALA A 122 -17.33 0.08 5.40
N ALA A 123 -18.35 -0.62 4.90
CA ALA A 123 -18.19 -1.66 3.90
C ALA A 123 -17.76 -1.10 2.54
N GLU A 124 -18.34 0.00 2.09
CA GLU A 124 -17.96 0.71 0.87
C GLU A 124 -16.52 1.24 0.93
N LYS A 125 -16.12 1.81 2.08
CA LYS A 125 -14.75 2.25 2.33
C LYS A 125 -13.78 1.06 2.25
N SER A 126 -14.05 -0.01 3.00
CA SER A 126 -13.20 -1.21 3.02
C SER A 126 -13.04 -1.83 1.63
N LEU A 127 -14.11 -1.86 0.83
CA LEU A 127 -14.04 -2.33 -0.54
C LEU A 127 -13.13 -1.45 -1.40
N LEU A 128 -13.34 -0.13 -1.39
CA LEU A 128 -12.53 0.81 -2.17
C LEU A 128 -11.05 0.76 -1.76
N GLU A 129 -10.75 0.71 -0.46
CA GLU A 129 -9.38 0.57 0.06
C GLU A 129 -8.68 -0.69 -0.46
N ASN A 130 -9.38 -1.81 -0.56
CA ASN A 130 -8.82 -3.05 -1.08
C ASN A 130 -8.67 -3.02 -2.61
N MET A 131 -9.66 -2.51 -3.33
CA MET A 131 -9.63 -2.46 -4.79
C MET A 131 -8.61 -1.46 -5.32
N ILE A 132 -8.38 -0.32 -4.64
CA ILE A 132 -7.38 0.67 -5.03
C ILE A 132 -5.95 0.14 -4.90
N LEU A 133 -5.70 -0.78 -3.98
CA LEU A 133 -4.41 -1.45 -3.84
C LEU A 133 -4.09 -2.38 -5.02
N SER A 134 -5.08 -2.68 -5.85
CA SER A 134 -4.99 -3.62 -6.96
C SER A 134 -5.85 -3.16 -8.14
N VAL A 135 -5.70 -1.88 -8.53
CA VAL A 135 -6.40 -1.29 -9.68
C VAL A 135 -6.17 -2.16 -10.92
N GLY A 136 -7.22 -2.42 -11.66
CA GLY A 136 -7.16 -3.27 -12.84
C GLY A 136 -7.19 -4.78 -12.57
N GLN A 137 -7.27 -5.21 -11.31
CA GLN A 137 -7.47 -6.62 -10.97
C GLN A 137 -8.94 -6.95 -10.74
N ILE A 138 -9.30 -8.20 -11.05
CA ILE A 138 -10.67 -8.70 -10.86
C ILE A 138 -10.82 -9.18 -9.42
N PHE A 139 -11.83 -8.67 -8.74
CA PHE A 139 -12.27 -9.12 -7.42
C PHE A 139 -13.51 -9.99 -7.57
N HIS A 140 -13.39 -11.28 -7.25
CA HIS A 140 -14.51 -12.22 -7.26
C HIS A 140 -15.52 -11.88 -6.14
N ARG A 141 -16.81 -12.21 -6.35
CA ARG A 141 -17.86 -11.93 -5.35
C ARG A 141 -17.55 -12.48 -3.98
N GLU A 142 -17.00 -13.70 -3.92
CA GLU A 142 -16.58 -14.33 -2.68
C GLU A 142 -15.48 -13.54 -1.95
N GLN A 143 -14.50 -13.01 -2.70
CA GLN A 143 -13.43 -12.16 -2.13
C GLN A 143 -14.01 -10.86 -1.58
N ILE A 144 -14.90 -10.20 -2.34
CA ILE A 144 -15.58 -8.98 -1.90
C ILE A 144 -16.41 -9.27 -0.65
N SER A 145 -17.18 -10.37 -0.63
CA SER A 145 -17.98 -10.78 0.51
C SER A 145 -17.13 -10.93 1.79
N LYS A 146 -15.94 -11.52 1.70
CA LYS A 146 -14.98 -11.64 2.82
C LYS A 146 -14.44 -10.27 3.26
N ILE A 147 -14.08 -9.38 2.32
CA ILE A 147 -13.56 -8.03 2.61
C ILE A 147 -14.57 -7.20 3.39
N VAL A 148 -15.85 -7.27 3.00
CA VAL A 148 -16.91 -6.42 3.54
C VAL A 148 -17.79 -7.14 4.57
N HIS A 149 -17.40 -8.35 4.98
CA HIS A 149 -18.10 -9.19 5.98
C HIS A 149 -19.60 -9.42 5.66
N LEU A 150 -19.92 -9.66 4.38
CA LEU A 150 -21.27 -10.03 3.94
C LEU A 150 -21.43 -11.55 3.90
N THR A 151 -22.58 -12.05 4.36
CA THR A 151 -22.88 -13.48 4.41
C THR A 151 -23.46 -14.04 3.10
N LYS A 152 -23.97 -13.19 2.21
CA LYS A 152 -24.62 -13.59 0.95
C LYS A 152 -23.99 -12.86 -0.22
N GLU A 153 -23.60 -13.59 -1.27
CA GLU A 153 -23.03 -13.01 -2.49
C GLU A 153 -23.96 -12.01 -3.20
N ARG A 154 -25.27 -12.25 -3.19
CA ARG A 154 -26.26 -11.30 -3.74
C ARG A 154 -26.23 -9.94 -3.07
N ALA A 155 -25.83 -9.85 -1.81
CA ALA A 155 -25.67 -8.58 -1.10
C ALA A 155 -24.49 -7.76 -1.66
N VAL A 156 -23.46 -8.42 -2.26
CA VAL A 156 -22.37 -7.77 -2.96
C VAL A 156 -22.89 -6.98 -4.16
N ASP A 157 -23.73 -7.58 -5.00
CA ASP A 157 -24.26 -6.92 -6.21
C ASP A 157 -25.09 -5.69 -5.85
N VAL A 158 -25.86 -5.75 -4.77
CA VAL A 158 -26.63 -4.60 -4.24
C VAL A 158 -25.71 -3.50 -3.76
N MET A 159 -24.65 -3.87 -3.02
CA MET A 159 -23.66 -2.90 -2.53
C MET A 159 -22.91 -2.24 -3.69
N ILE A 160 -22.47 -3.00 -4.68
CA ILE A 160 -21.83 -2.47 -5.90
C ILE A 160 -22.76 -1.48 -6.61
N THR A 161 -24.04 -1.81 -6.75
CA THR A 161 -25.02 -0.92 -7.37
C THR A 161 -25.14 0.40 -6.61
N ARG A 162 -25.19 0.36 -5.28
CA ARG A 162 -25.24 1.56 -4.43
C ARG A 162 -23.95 2.38 -4.51
N LEU A 163 -22.80 1.70 -4.53
CA LEU A 163 -21.50 2.36 -4.64
C LEU A 163 -21.36 3.07 -5.99
N ARG A 164 -21.79 2.45 -7.10
CA ARG A 164 -21.85 3.08 -8.43
C ARG A 164 -22.67 4.36 -8.43
N GLN A 165 -23.83 4.39 -7.76
CA GLN A 165 -24.66 5.59 -7.64
C GLN A 165 -23.90 6.77 -7.00
N LYS A 166 -22.84 6.49 -6.24
CA LYS A 166 -22.04 7.49 -5.54
C LYS A 166 -20.78 7.90 -6.29
N ILE A 167 -20.13 6.95 -7.01
CA ILE A 167 -18.79 7.17 -7.60
C ILE A 167 -18.79 7.24 -9.13
N GLU A 168 -19.88 6.84 -9.80
CA GLU A 168 -19.95 6.86 -11.25
C GLU A 168 -20.70 8.11 -11.76
N PRO A 169 -20.20 8.76 -12.82
CA PRO A 169 -20.98 9.79 -13.51
C PRO A 169 -22.28 9.26 -14.11
N ASP A 170 -22.25 8.02 -14.65
CA ASP A 170 -23.42 7.27 -15.11
C ASP A 170 -23.41 5.86 -14.49
N PRO A 171 -24.20 5.60 -13.43
CA PRO A 171 -24.27 4.30 -12.77
C PRO A 171 -24.75 3.14 -13.65
N LYS A 172 -25.48 3.44 -14.74
CA LYS A 172 -25.97 2.42 -15.69
C LYS A 172 -24.88 1.97 -16.66
N ASN A 173 -23.95 2.88 -16.98
CA ASN A 173 -22.79 2.60 -17.83
C ASN A 173 -21.50 2.88 -17.04
N PRO A 174 -21.12 2.03 -16.07
CA PRO A 174 -20.02 2.29 -15.15
C PRO A 174 -18.68 2.30 -15.90
N LYS A 175 -17.93 3.40 -15.72
CA LYS A 175 -16.58 3.59 -16.27
C LYS A 175 -15.50 3.09 -15.32
N TYR A 176 -15.70 3.27 -14.04
CA TYR A 176 -14.68 3.01 -13.02
C TYR A 176 -14.88 1.67 -12.31
N LEU A 177 -16.06 1.38 -11.80
CA LEU A 177 -16.38 0.12 -11.14
C LEU A 177 -17.15 -0.81 -12.08
N GLN A 178 -16.41 -1.53 -12.93
CA GLN A 178 -16.98 -2.34 -13.99
C GLN A 178 -17.32 -3.76 -13.54
N THR A 179 -18.28 -4.39 -14.25
CA THR A 179 -18.61 -5.82 -14.09
C THR A 179 -17.83 -6.65 -15.11
N VAL A 180 -17.12 -7.65 -14.62
CA VAL A 180 -16.52 -8.70 -15.47
C VAL A 180 -17.47 -9.90 -15.39
N ARG A 181 -18.25 -10.11 -16.48
CA ARG A 181 -19.28 -11.15 -16.53
C ARG A 181 -18.72 -12.53 -16.17
N GLY A 182 -19.40 -13.25 -15.29
CA GLY A 182 -18.98 -14.57 -14.80
C GLY A 182 -17.90 -14.53 -13.72
N ASN A 183 -17.13 -13.43 -13.56
CA ASN A 183 -15.98 -13.39 -12.67
C ASN A 183 -16.18 -12.48 -11.45
N GLY A 184 -16.62 -11.23 -11.63
CA GLY A 184 -16.74 -10.29 -10.51
C GLY A 184 -16.69 -8.83 -10.95
N TYR A 185 -15.88 -8.05 -10.25
CA TYR A 185 -15.79 -6.61 -10.45
C TYR A 185 -14.34 -6.15 -10.52
N ILE A 186 -14.10 -5.07 -11.25
CA ILE A 186 -12.81 -4.44 -11.44
C ILE A 186 -12.94 -2.94 -11.21
N LEU A 187 -11.95 -2.33 -10.55
CA LEU A 187 -11.90 -0.88 -10.31
C LEU A 187 -10.82 -0.23 -11.18
N TRP A 188 -11.20 0.89 -11.78
CA TRP A 188 -10.30 1.82 -12.46
C TRP A 188 -10.37 3.19 -11.78
N THR A 189 -9.31 3.96 -11.87
CA THR A 189 -9.23 5.36 -11.39
C THR A 189 -8.62 6.24 -12.46
N ASP A 190 -8.82 7.55 -12.35
CA ASP A 190 -8.11 8.53 -13.19
C ASP A 190 -6.65 8.67 -12.79
#